data_ea84c0f463c1d8313fd1f5c8a3d637ed
#
_entry.id   ea84c0f463c1d8313fd1f5c8a3d637ed
#
_cell.length_a   1.000
_cell.length_b   1.000
_cell.length_c   1.000
_cell.angle_alpha   90.00
_cell.angle_beta   90.00
_cell.angle_gamma   90.00
#
_symmetry.space_group_name_H-M   'P 1'
#
loop_
_entity.id
_entity.type
_entity.pdbx_description
1 polymer ?
#
loop_
_entity_poly.entity_id
_entity_poly.type
_entity_poly.pdbx_seq_one_letter_code
_entity_poly.pdbx_strand_id
1 'polypeptide(L)'
;LANFVESREVRPYIKWDELRTTIKTATRFLDNVIDANKYATPEIEKMTKATRKIGLGIMGFADMLTQLRVSYGSKEGRKIGSDIMRFLKTHADKASIELAEERGTFPAWDNSDYGEDEKYRNACRLTVAPTGTISMFADASSGVEPLFSLAYRKMNILEGETLYYVNRYFEQDAKEMGFYSEELMEYLSDGGSLKDRTEVPDEIKEIYTTAPEISPEAHVGMQAAFQEHCDSGISKTINFANDATIEDVYTTYMLAWKTKCKGITVYRAGSRDKEVLVTAHKAEEKDTPEAQLSLFDDVEDTLEGEYDCCTTAVVVMESGCETCKTCGWSAC
;
A
#
# COMPACT_ATOMS: atom_id res chain seq x y z
N LEU A 1 9.69 2.39 -6.35
CA LEU A 1 10.80 3.29 -5.95
C LEU A 1 12.11 2.55 -5.71
N ALA A 2 12.09 1.33 -5.21
CA ALA A 2 13.30 0.53 -4.93
C ALA A 2 14.31 0.50 -6.10
N ASN A 3 13.83 0.45 -7.33
CA ASN A 3 14.69 0.40 -8.53
C ASN A 3 15.38 1.73 -8.88
N PHE A 4 15.01 2.82 -8.21
CA PHE A 4 15.58 4.16 -8.42
C PHE A 4 16.64 4.53 -7.39
N VAL A 5 17.16 3.57 -6.64
CA VAL A 5 18.34 3.76 -5.79
C VAL A 5 19.55 3.16 -6.48
N GLU A 6 20.66 3.88 -6.47
CA GLU A 6 21.96 3.37 -6.86
C GLU A 6 22.87 3.30 -5.66
N SER A 7 23.36 2.08 -5.39
CA SER A 7 24.36 1.85 -4.36
C SER A 7 25.73 2.26 -4.93
N ARG A 8 26.40 3.17 -4.23
CA ARG A 8 27.83 3.48 -4.46
C ARG A 8 28.62 3.01 -3.27
N GLU A 9 29.88 2.72 -3.49
CA GLU A 9 30.85 2.29 -2.45
C GLU A 9 30.88 3.23 -1.23
N VAL A 10 30.52 4.52 -1.43
CA VAL A 10 30.61 5.55 -0.38
C VAL A 10 29.24 5.99 0.14
N ARG A 11 28.23 6.19 -0.72
CA ARG A 11 26.88 6.61 -0.31
C ARG A 11 25.85 6.30 -1.40
N PRO A 12 24.71 5.67 -1.06
CA PRO A 12 23.61 5.49 -2.00
C PRO A 12 22.91 6.80 -2.34
N TYR A 13 22.30 6.87 -3.54
CA TYR A 13 21.57 8.07 -3.97
C TYR A 13 20.36 7.70 -4.87
N ILE A 14 19.41 8.64 -4.98
CA ILE A 14 18.20 8.48 -5.79
C ILE A 14 18.49 8.91 -7.24
N LYS A 15 18.12 8.05 -8.20
CA LYS A 15 18.26 8.30 -9.65
C LYS A 15 17.13 9.19 -10.17
N TRP A 16 17.20 10.47 -9.86
CA TRP A 16 16.14 11.44 -10.14
C TRP A 16 15.81 11.57 -11.63
N ASP A 17 16.77 11.47 -12.53
CA ASP A 17 16.55 11.60 -13.97
C ASP A 17 15.80 10.41 -14.57
N GLU A 18 16.11 9.19 -14.11
CA GLU A 18 15.36 7.99 -14.48
C GLU A 18 13.92 8.05 -13.95
N LEU A 19 13.75 8.47 -12.69
CA LEU A 19 12.45 8.65 -12.09
C LEU A 19 11.61 9.69 -12.85
N ARG A 20 12.18 10.82 -13.24
CA ARG A 20 11.52 11.85 -14.05
C ARG A 20 11.02 11.28 -15.39
N THR A 21 11.86 10.56 -16.10
CA THR A 21 11.51 9.95 -17.37
C THR A 21 10.37 8.94 -17.21
N THR A 22 10.41 8.14 -16.15
CA THR A 22 9.38 7.16 -15.84
C THR A 22 8.04 7.83 -15.49
N ILE A 23 8.05 8.91 -14.69
CA ILE A 23 6.83 9.68 -14.36
C ILE A 23 6.16 10.22 -15.63
N LYS A 24 6.93 10.81 -16.53
CA LYS A 24 6.40 11.34 -17.82
C LYS A 24 5.74 10.22 -18.64
N THR A 25 6.41 9.09 -18.78
CA THR A 25 5.90 7.94 -19.53
C THR A 25 4.65 7.36 -18.88
N ALA A 26 4.65 7.19 -17.55
CA ALA A 26 3.52 6.66 -16.79
C ALA A 26 2.30 7.58 -16.85
N THR A 27 2.47 8.90 -16.75
CA THR A 27 1.38 9.86 -16.89
C THR A 27 0.71 9.76 -18.27
N ARG A 28 1.49 9.70 -19.35
CA ARG A 28 0.96 9.48 -20.72
C ARG A 28 0.27 8.13 -20.85
N PHE A 29 0.85 7.08 -20.29
CA PHE A 29 0.26 5.74 -20.31
C PHE A 29 -1.12 5.73 -19.63
N LEU A 30 -1.24 6.32 -18.43
CA LEU A 30 -2.50 6.39 -17.70
C LEU A 30 -3.55 7.24 -18.42
N ASP A 31 -3.16 8.35 -19.08
CA ASP A 31 -4.07 9.13 -19.91
C ASP A 31 -4.58 8.29 -21.12
N ASN A 32 -3.71 7.52 -21.75
CA ASN A 32 -4.11 6.63 -22.85
C ASN A 32 -5.06 5.51 -22.40
N VAL A 33 -4.91 4.99 -21.17
CA VAL A 33 -5.80 3.97 -20.60
C VAL A 33 -7.24 4.48 -20.53
N ILE A 34 -7.47 5.76 -20.24
CA ILE A 34 -8.83 6.34 -20.22
C ILE A 34 -9.52 6.18 -21.58
N ASP A 35 -8.79 6.35 -22.68
CA ASP A 35 -9.35 6.24 -24.03
C ASP A 35 -9.47 4.78 -24.50
N ALA A 36 -8.55 3.92 -24.06
CA ALA A 36 -8.53 2.50 -24.42
C ALA A 36 -9.50 1.63 -23.60
N ASN A 37 -10.01 2.16 -22.46
CA ASN A 37 -10.84 1.41 -21.53
C ASN A 37 -12.22 1.10 -22.11
N LYS A 38 -12.79 -0.04 -21.67
CA LYS A 38 -14.20 -0.40 -21.89
C LYS A 38 -14.97 -0.15 -20.60
N TYR A 39 -15.93 0.76 -20.67
CA TYR A 39 -16.69 1.21 -19.52
C TYR A 39 -17.95 0.35 -19.33
N ALA A 40 -18.30 0.06 -18.07
CA ALA A 40 -19.45 -0.76 -17.73
C ALA A 40 -20.78 -0.06 -18.06
N THR A 41 -20.84 1.28 -17.89
CA THR A 41 -22.02 2.08 -18.24
C THR A 41 -21.64 3.38 -18.95
N PRO A 42 -22.54 3.96 -19.76
CA PRO A 42 -22.32 5.26 -20.42
C PRO A 42 -22.06 6.43 -19.46
N GLU A 43 -22.67 6.39 -18.28
CA GLU A 43 -22.51 7.43 -17.25
C GLU A 43 -21.07 7.42 -16.70
N ILE A 44 -20.51 6.22 -16.41
CA ILE A 44 -19.11 6.07 -15.98
C ILE A 44 -18.17 6.58 -17.07
N GLU A 45 -18.41 6.18 -18.33
CA GLU A 45 -17.62 6.66 -19.46
C GLU A 45 -17.64 8.18 -19.56
N LYS A 46 -18.84 8.78 -19.54
CA LYS A 46 -19.04 10.22 -19.63
C LYS A 46 -18.29 10.96 -18.53
N MET A 47 -18.42 10.52 -17.27
CA MET A 47 -17.77 11.19 -16.15
C MET A 47 -16.25 11.00 -16.17
N THR A 48 -15.78 9.80 -16.48
CA THR A 48 -14.34 9.52 -16.56
C THR A 48 -13.68 10.34 -17.65
N LYS A 49 -14.26 10.40 -18.85
CA LYS A 49 -13.76 11.20 -19.96
C LYS A 49 -13.87 12.71 -19.72
N ALA A 50 -14.91 13.17 -18.99
CA ALA A 50 -15.07 14.58 -18.66
C ALA A 50 -13.97 15.13 -17.75
N THR A 51 -13.53 14.35 -16.77
CA THR A 51 -12.53 14.78 -15.78
C THR A 51 -11.12 14.23 -16.06
N ARG A 52 -10.99 13.15 -16.80
CA ARG A 52 -9.74 12.44 -17.13
C ARG A 52 -8.81 12.25 -15.93
N LYS A 53 -9.37 11.94 -14.75
CA LYS A 53 -8.58 11.69 -13.53
C LYS A 53 -7.74 10.43 -13.71
N ILE A 54 -6.46 10.54 -13.38
CA ILE A 54 -5.53 9.43 -13.26
C ILE A 54 -5.00 9.34 -11.83
N GLY A 55 -4.38 8.21 -11.48
CA GLY A 55 -3.84 7.99 -10.14
C GLY A 55 -2.44 7.39 -10.23
N LEU A 56 -1.45 8.19 -10.64
CA LEU A 56 -0.05 7.77 -10.56
C LEU A 56 0.37 7.69 -9.08
N GLY A 57 0.87 6.55 -8.66
CA GLY A 57 1.32 6.31 -7.29
C GLY A 57 2.68 5.62 -7.25
N ILE A 58 3.01 5.07 -6.09
CA ILE A 58 4.30 4.46 -5.81
C ILE A 58 4.15 3.09 -5.17
N MET A 59 5.18 2.26 -5.32
CA MET A 59 5.49 1.07 -4.53
C MET A 59 6.98 1.08 -4.18
N GLY A 60 7.41 0.28 -3.20
CA GLY A 60 8.82 0.12 -2.86
C GLY A 60 9.41 1.31 -2.11
N PHE A 61 8.61 2.07 -1.35
CA PHE A 61 9.14 3.20 -0.59
C PHE A 61 9.96 2.73 0.62
N ALA A 62 9.47 1.74 1.37
CA ALA A 62 10.24 1.17 2.47
C ALA A 62 11.55 0.55 1.97
N ASP A 63 11.52 -0.19 0.86
CA ASP A 63 12.73 -0.73 0.24
C ASP A 63 13.72 0.35 -0.23
N MET A 64 13.21 1.49 -0.72
CA MET A 64 14.06 2.65 -1.06
C MET A 64 14.76 3.18 0.19
N LEU A 65 14.04 3.33 1.30
CA LEU A 65 14.61 3.83 2.55
C LEU A 65 15.67 2.88 3.11
N THR A 66 15.45 1.56 3.07
CA THR A 66 16.46 0.59 3.52
C THR A 66 17.74 0.68 2.70
N GLN A 67 17.62 0.80 1.38
CA GLN A 67 18.77 0.99 0.49
C GLN A 67 19.50 2.32 0.74
N LEU A 68 18.78 3.39 1.12
CA LEU A 68 19.35 4.69 1.49
C LEU A 68 19.91 4.72 2.91
N ARG A 69 19.80 3.62 3.66
CA ARG A 69 20.20 3.53 5.08
C ARG A 69 19.45 4.49 5.98
N VAL A 70 18.15 4.66 5.75
CA VAL A 70 17.29 5.59 6.48
C VAL A 70 16.13 4.84 7.13
N SER A 71 15.95 5.05 8.44
CA SER A 71 14.81 4.50 9.18
C SER A 71 13.49 5.14 8.73
N TYR A 72 12.48 4.30 8.49
CA TYR A 72 11.14 4.73 8.05
C TYR A 72 10.49 5.74 9.01
N GLY A 73 10.58 5.52 10.32
CA GLY A 73 9.98 6.38 11.34
C GLY A 73 10.72 7.70 11.58
N SER A 74 11.90 7.89 11.02
CA SER A 74 12.77 9.03 11.27
C SER A 74 12.26 10.34 10.63
N LYS A 75 12.81 11.47 11.09
CA LYS A 75 12.58 12.78 10.45
C LYS A 75 13.15 12.80 9.02
N GLU A 76 14.28 12.13 8.80
CA GLU A 76 14.90 12.02 7.49
C GLU A 76 14.05 11.21 6.53
N GLY A 77 13.52 10.07 6.98
CA GLY A 77 12.58 9.24 6.20
C GLY A 77 11.35 10.03 5.76
N ARG A 78 10.74 10.81 6.66
CA ARG A 78 9.61 11.69 6.32
C ARG A 78 10.00 12.78 5.31
N LYS A 79 11.19 13.36 5.47
CA LYS A 79 11.70 14.35 4.51
C LYS A 79 11.89 13.74 3.12
N ILE A 80 12.47 12.55 3.02
CA ILE A 80 12.61 11.82 1.75
C ILE A 80 11.22 11.55 1.15
N GLY A 81 10.23 11.11 1.95
CA GLY A 81 8.85 10.90 1.50
C GLY A 81 8.23 12.17 0.90
N SER A 82 8.34 13.31 1.57
CA SER A 82 7.89 14.60 1.05
C SER A 82 8.63 15.00 -0.23
N ASP A 83 9.96 14.87 -0.27
CA ASP A 83 10.76 15.20 -1.45
C ASP A 83 10.40 14.34 -2.67
N ILE A 84 10.20 13.03 -2.48
CA ILE A 84 9.75 12.10 -3.52
C ILE A 84 8.38 12.50 -4.05
N MET A 85 7.40 12.72 -3.15
CA MET A 85 6.04 13.01 -3.60
C MET A 85 5.94 14.39 -4.27
N ARG A 86 6.68 15.39 -3.77
CA ARG A 86 6.83 16.68 -4.44
C ARG A 86 7.45 16.53 -5.83
N PHE A 87 8.45 15.68 -5.97
CA PHE A 87 9.07 15.40 -7.27
C PHE A 87 8.09 14.74 -8.24
N LEU A 88 7.33 13.73 -7.76
CA LEU A 88 6.26 13.10 -8.55
C LEU A 88 5.25 14.16 -8.98
N LYS A 89 4.75 14.99 -8.07
CA LYS A 89 3.78 16.04 -8.38
C LYS A 89 4.30 16.97 -9.46
N THR A 90 5.48 17.53 -9.26
CA THR A 90 6.08 18.49 -10.21
C THR A 90 6.18 17.91 -11.62
N HIS A 91 6.60 16.65 -11.75
CA HIS A 91 6.82 16.04 -13.06
C HIS A 91 5.55 15.44 -13.68
N ALA A 92 4.60 14.97 -12.88
CA ALA A 92 3.28 14.56 -13.36
C ALA A 92 2.44 15.76 -13.82
N ASP A 93 2.48 16.89 -13.08
CA ASP A 93 1.83 18.13 -13.46
C ASP A 93 2.39 18.64 -14.80
N LYS A 94 3.72 18.68 -14.93
CA LYS A 94 4.37 19.07 -16.19
C LYS A 94 3.99 18.15 -17.37
N ALA A 95 3.99 16.83 -17.14
CA ALA A 95 3.59 15.88 -18.17
C ALA A 95 2.11 16.04 -18.57
N SER A 96 1.23 16.35 -17.59
CA SER A 96 -0.19 16.59 -17.88
C SER A 96 -0.42 17.91 -18.61
N ILE A 97 0.38 18.96 -18.36
CA ILE A 97 0.38 20.20 -19.14
C ILE A 97 0.84 19.95 -20.58
N GLU A 98 1.96 19.26 -20.79
CA GLU A 98 2.46 18.88 -22.12
C GLU A 98 1.40 18.06 -22.90
N LEU A 99 0.67 17.19 -22.23
CA LEU A 99 -0.44 16.45 -22.83
C LEU A 99 -1.65 17.34 -23.15
N ALA A 100 -1.92 18.36 -22.33
CA ALA A 100 -2.98 19.32 -22.63
C ALA A 100 -2.64 20.21 -23.84
N GLU A 101 -1.39 20.59 -24.02
CA GLU A 101 -0.92 21.29 -25.21
C GLU A 101 -1.08 20.42 -26.48
N GLU A 102 -0.83 19.12 -26.37
CA GLU A 102 -0.93 18.16 -27.48
C GLU A 102 -2.39 17.79 -27.81
N ARG A 103 -3.29 17.63 -26.78
CA ARG A 103 -4.59 16.96 -26.91
C ARG A 103 -5.77 17.76 -26.34
N GLY A 104 -5.53 18.96 -25.87
CA GLY A 104 -6.49 19.78 -25.12
C GLY A 104 -6.57 19.42 -23.63
N THR A 105 -7.12 20.32 -22.84
CA THR A 105 -7.43 20.11 -21.41
C THR A 105 -8.46 18.99 -21.21
N PHE A 106 -8.68 18.57 -19.96
CA PHE A 106 -9.82 17.69 -19.68
C PHE A 106 -11.14 18.45 -19.98
N PRO A 107 -12.17 17.78 -20.57
CA PRO A 107 -13.37 18.47 -21.08
C PRO A 107 -14.14 19.32 -20.06
N ALA A 108 -14.10 18.96 -18.77
CA ALA A 108 -14.77 19.72 -17.70
C ALA A 108 -13.86 20.80 -17.06
N TRP A 109 -12.76 21.19 -17.70
CA TRP A 109 -11.79 22.14 -17.14
C TRP A 109 -12.42 23.50 -16.81
N ASP A 110 -13.29 24.02 -17.64
CA ASP A 110 -13.99 25.31 -17.42
C ASP A 110 -14.89 25.31 -16.16
N ASN A 111 -15.24 24.13 -15.63
CA ASN A 111 -16.02 23.97 -14.40
C ASN A 111 -15.13 23.61 -13.19
N SER A 112 -13.82 23.74 -13.30
CA SER A 112 -12.87 23.47 -12.22
C SER A 112 -12.41 24.75 -11.54
N ASP A 113 -11.77 24.59 -10.37
CA ASP A 113 -11.13 25.70 -9.64
C ASP A 113 -9.72 26.02 -10.18
N TYR A 114 -9.28 25.37 -11.26
CA TYR A 114 -7.97 25.64 -11.88
C TYR A 114 -7.96 27.00 -12.58
N GLY A 115 -6.89 27.78 -12.37
CA GLY A 115 -6.66 29.05 -13.04
C GLY A 115 -6.25 28.90 -14.53
N GLU A 116 -6.26 30.01 -15.27
CA GLU A 116 -5.92 30.02 -16.70
C GLU A 116 -4.50 29.50 -16.99
N ASP A 117 -3.59 29.60 -16.04
CA ASP A 117 -2.22 29.10 -16.14
C ASP A 117 -2.11 27.60 -15.81
N GLU A 118 -3.19 26.98 -15.32
CA GLU A 118 -3.23 25.59 -14.86
C GLU A 118 -3.98 24.67 -15.84
N LYS A 119 -3.56 24.68 -17.09
CA LYS A 119 -4.17 23.89 -18.17
C LYS A 119 -3.68 22.44 -18.15
N TYR A 120 -4.35 21.61 -17.35
CA TYR A 120 -4.03 20.18 -17.25
C TYR A 120 -4.86 19.32 -18.21
N ARG A 121 -4.27 18.23 -18.69
CA ARG A 121 -4.96 17.14 -19.39
C ARG A 121 -5.80 16.28 -18.44
N ASN A 122 -5.41 16.20 -17.18
CA ASN A 122 -5.99 15.32 -16.17
C ASN A 122 -6.37 16.14 -14.93
N ALA A 123 -7.62 16.09 -14.48
CA ALA A 123 -8.10 16.85 -13.33
C ALA A 123 -7.45 16.40 -11.99
N CYS A 124 -6.98 15.16 -11.91
CA CYS A 124 -6.22 14.63 -10.80
C CYS A 124 -5.10 13.74 -11.38
N ARG A 125 -3.89 13.81 -10.83
CA ARG A 125 -2.70 13.08 -11.34
C ARG A 125 -2.18 12.05 -10.36
N LEU A 126 -2.20 12.33 -9.06
CA LEU A 126 -1.51 11.53 -8.05
C LEU A 126 -2.44 10.88 -7.04
N THR A 127 -2.14 9.64 -6.70
CA THR A 127 -2.75 8.89 -5.60
C THR A 127 -1.73 7.95 -4.96
N VAL A 128 -1.99 7.52 -3.73
CA VAL A 128 -1.26 6.40 -3.13
C VAL A 128 -2.26 5.30 -2.84
N ALA A 129 -2.31 4.31 -3.73
CA ALA A 129 -3.15 3.14 -3.60
C ALA A 129 -2.53 2.10 -2.65
N PRO A 130 -3.32 1.13 -2.12
CA PRO A 130 -2.79 0.08 -1.24
C PRO A 130 -1.68 -0.77 -1.86
N THR A 131 -1.83 -1.15 -3.11
CA THR A 131 -0.90 -1.99 -3.90
C THR A 131 -0.55 -3.35 -3.28
N GLY A 132 -1.38 -3.89 -2.37
CA GLY A 132 -1.08 -5.11 -1.62
C GLY A 132 -0.68 -6.29 -2.51
N THR A 133 -1.47 -6.59 -3.54
CA THR A 133 -1.21 -7.70 -4.46
C THR A 133 -0.17 -7.36 -5.52
N ILE A 134 -0.29 -6.19 -6.16
CA ILE A 134 0.62 -5.84 -7.27
C ILE A 134 2.06 -5.59 -6.81
N SER A 135 2.27 -5.19 -5.56
CA SER A 135 3.61 -5.05 -4.99
C SER A 135 4.34 -6.39 -4.88
N MET A 136 3.60 -7.49 -4.61
CA MET A 136 4.16 -8.84 -4.58
C MET A 136 4.67 -9.26 -5.96
N PHE A 137 3.93 -8.96 -7.04
CA PHE A 137 4.38 -9.22 -8.41
C PHE A 137 5.60 -8.37 -8.81
N ALA A 138 5.70 -7.17 -8.25
CA ALA A 138 6.82 -6.25 -8.51
C ALA A 138 8.02 -6.50 -7.59
N ASP A 139 7.95 -7.48 -6.67
CA ASP A 139 8.95 -7.74 -5.64
C ASP A 139 9.37 -6.45 -4.92
N ALA A 140 8.39 -5.72 -4.39
CA ALA A 140 8.56 -4.42 -3.76
C ALA A 140 7.64 -4.26 -2.55
N SER A 141 8.02 -3.42 -1.61
CA SER A 141 7.16 -3.03 -0.49
C SER A 141 5.91 -2.30 -0.97
N SER A 142 4.80 -2.46 -0.24
CA SER A 142 3.47 -2.01 -0.63
C SER A 142 3.31 -0.50 -0.46
N GLY A 143 3.02 0.23 -1.54
CA GLY A 143 2.71 1.66 -1.52
C GLY A 143 3.70 2.49 -0.70
N VAL A 144 3.16 3.21 0.28
CA VAL A 144 3.89 4.00 1.27
C VAL A 144 4.03 3.28 2.61
N GLU A 145 3.60 2.01 2.68
CA GLU A 145 3.68 1.26 3.94
C GLU A 145 5.12 0.93 4.32
N PRO A 146 5.44 0.85 5.62
CA PRO A 146 6.69 0.27 6.09
C PRO A 146 6.73 -1.24 5.83
N LEU A 147 7.87 -1.86 6.02
CA LEU A 147 7.98 -3.31 6.00
C LEU A 147 7.09 -3.91 7.10
N PHE A 148 6.21 -4.83 6.73
CA PHE A 148 5.34 -5.50 7.70
C PHE A 148 6.10 -6.56 8.49
N SER A 149 6.91 -7.36 7.79
CA SER A 149 7.79 -8.39 8.35
C SER A 149 9.06 -8.48 7.49
N LEU A 150 10.15 -8.91 8.09
CA LEU A 150 11.44 -9.13 7.40
C LEU A 150 11.55 -10.52 6.83
N ALA A 151 10.86 -11.49 7.43
CA ALA A 151 10.77 -12.85 6.93
C ALA A 151 9.35 -13.39 7.13
N TYR A 152 8.91 -14.27 6.26
CA TYR A 152 7.68 -15.04 6.41
C TYR A 152 7.85 -16.41 5.80
N ARG A 153 7.11 -17.40 6.30
CA ARG A 153 7.12 -18.75 5.75
C ARG A 153 5.80 -19.06 5.06
N LYS A 154 5.91 -19.75 3.95
CA LYS A 154 4.80 -20.40 3.26
C LYS A 154 4.84 -21.88 3.59
N MET A 155 3.82 -22.36 4.27
CA MET A 155 3.69 -23.77 4.66
C MET A 155 2.91 -24.55 3.60
N ASN A 156 3.14 -25.88 3.57
CA ASN A 156 2.44 -26.81 2.69
C ASN A 156 2.55 -26.50 1.18
N ILE A 157 3.71 -26.08 0.72
CA ILE A 157 4.01 -25.94 -0.69
C ILE A 157 4.75 -27.21 -1.15
N LEU A 158 4.45 -27.68 -2.37
CA LEU A 158 5.19 -28.80 -3.02
C LEU A 158 5.50 -29.95 -2.05
N GLU A 159 4.50 -30.82 -1.79
CA GLU A 159 4.64 -32.03 -0.96
C GLU A 159 4.86 -31.78 0.55
N GLY A 160 4.46 -30.61 1.08
CA GLY A 160 4.54 -30.31 2.51
C GLY A 160 5.81 -29.58 2.94
N GLU A 161 6.60 -29.09 2.00
CA GLU A 161 7.77 -28.27 2.32
C GLU A 161 7.39 -26.87 2.82
N THR A 162 8.24 -26.31 3.68
CA THR A 162 8.15 -24.95 4.15
C THR A 162 9.21 -24.09 3.44
N LEU A 163 8.75 -23.03 2.73
CA LEU A 163 9.65 -22.08 2.10
C LEU A 163 9.69 -20.77 2.91
N TYR A 164 10.90 -20.33 3.20
CA TYR A 164 11.15 -19.03 3.83
C TYR A 164 11.33 -17.96 2.76
N TYR A 165 10.62 -16.85 2.94
CA TYR A 165 10.81 -15.64 2.15
C TYR A 165 11.39 -14.58 3.06
N VAL A 166 12.53 -14.06 2.69
CA VAL A 166 13.23 -13.00 3.43
C VAL A 166 13.28 -11.74 2.56
N ASN A 167 13.12 -10.57 3.18
CA ASN A 167 13.34 -9.32 2.47
C ASN A 167 14.77 -9.32 1.91
N ARG A 168 14.90 -9.16 0.59
CA ARG A 168 16.17 -9.34 -0.12
C ARG A 168 17.27 -8.37 0.33
N TYR A 169 16.91 -7.15 0.72
CA TYR A 169 17.87 -6.16 1.20
C TYR A 169 18.37 -6.50 2.60
N PHE A 170 17.47 -6.97 3.46
CA PHE A 170 17.84 -7.46 4.78
C PHE A 170 18.75 -8.70 4.70
N GLU A 171 18.37 -9.65 3.83
CA GLU A 171 19.17 -10.86 3.63
C GLU A 171 20.58 -10.53 3.12
N GLN A 172 20.67 -9.61 2.16
CA GLN A 172 21.96 -9.15 1.64
C GLN A 172 22.79 -8.51 2.74
N ASP A 173 22.24 -7.56 3.51
CA ASP A 173 22.94 -6.92 4.61
C ASP A 173 23.39 -7.92 5.67
N ALA A 174 22.52 -8.88 6.03
CA ALA A 174 22.84 -9.90 7.02
C ALA A 174 24.04 -10.77 6.58
N LYS A 175 24.09 -11.13 5.29
CA LYS A 175 25.21 -11.90 4.71
C LYS A 175 26.49 -11.07 4.63
N GLU A 176 26.41 -9.83 4.16
CA GLU A 176 27.56 -8.94 4.01
C GLU A 176 28.17 -8.55 5.35
N MET A 177 27.34 -8.35 6.38
CA MET A 177 27.78 -7.98 7.73
C MET A 177 28.06 -9.20 8.64
N GLY A 178 27.80 -10.42 8.17
CA GLY A 178 28.19 -11.66 8.82
C GLY A 178 27.30 -12.11 10.00
N PHE A 179 26.06 -11.60 10.11
CA PHE A 179 25.10 -12.05 11.13
C PHE A 179 23.95 -12.92 10.57
N TYR A 180 24.00 -13.29 9.30
CA TYR A 180 23.02 -14.20 8.71
C TYR A 180 23.08 -15.57 9.36
N SER A 181 21.93 -16.09 9.82
CA SER A 181 21.77 -17.48 10.22
C SER A 181 20.35 -17.96 9.92
N GLU A 182 20.17 -19.27 9.69
CA GLU A 182 18.85 -19.86 9.50
C GLU A 182 17.98 -19.67 10.76
N GLU A 183 18.59 -19.80 11.96
CA GLU A 183 17.90 -19.55 13.23
C GLU A 183 17.32 -18.12 13.31
N LEU A 184 18.08 -17.11 12.88
CA LEU A 184 17.60 -15.73 12.83
C LEU A 184 16.44 -15.58 11.84
N MET A 185 16.52 -16.20 10.67
CA MET A 185 15.46 -16.13 9.65
C MET A 185 14.19 -16.82 10.13
N GLU A 186 14.31 -17.97 10.78
CA GLU A 186 13.20 -18.68 11.41
C GLU A 186 12.56 -17.83 12.51
N TYR A 187 13.36 -17.30 13.45
CA TYR A 187 12.89 -16.42 14.51
C TYR A 187 12.11 -15.21 13.99
N LEU A 188 12.59 -14.55 12.92
CA LEU A 188 11.91 -13.41 12.29
C LEU A 188 10.63 -13.84 11.57
N SER A 189 10.60 -15.03 10.96
CA SER A 189 9.41 -15.57 10.30
C SER A 189 8.30 -15.92 11.30
N ASP A 190 8.67 -16.21 12.55
CA ASP A 190 7.77 -16.45 13.67
C ASP A 190 7.29 -15.15 14.36
N GLY A 191 7.70 -14.01 13.82
CA GLY A 191 7.30 -12.69 14.32
C GLY A 191 8.22 -12.11 15.39
N GLY A 192 9.41 -12.67 15.53
CA GLY A 192 10.44 -12.12 16.39
C GLY A 192 10.90 -10.73 15.95
N SER A 193 11.37 -9.91 16.90
CA SER A 193 11.88 -8.57 16.64
C SER A 193 13.41 -8.56 16.57
N LEU A 194 13.99 -7.81 15.62
CA LEU A 194 15.42 -7.56 15.59
C LEU A 194 15.94 -6.90 16.87
N LYS A 195 15.11 -6.18 17.60
CA LYS A 195 15.49 -5.50 18.85
C LYS A 195 15.98 -6.46 19.91
N ASP A 196 15.47 -7.69 19.90
CA ASP A 196 15.79 -8.73 20.86
C ASP A 196 17.07 -9.52 20.54
N ARG A 197 17.68 -9.23 19.37
CA ARG A 197 18.84 -9.98 18.84
C ARG A 197 20.13 -9.18 19.02
N THR A 198 20.99 -9.64 19.92
CA THR A 198 22.25 -8.95 20.29
C THR A 198 23.33 -9.01 19.21
N GLU A 199 23.29 -10.02 18.34
CA GLU A 199 24.20 -10.22 17.23
C GLU A 199 23.93 -9.25 16.05
N VAL A 200 22.76 -8.62 15.99
CA VAL A 200 22.40 -7.68 14.94
C VAL A 200 22.85 -6.27 15.33
N PRO A 201 23.58 -5.54 14.47
CA PRO A 201 24.01 -4.17 14.74
C PRO A 201 22.81 -3.22 14.94
N ASP A 202 22.95 -2.27 15.87
CA ASP A 202 21.85 -1.34 16.19
C ASP A 202 21.42 -0.48 15.00
N GLU A 203 22.34 -0.08 14.13
CA GLU A 203 22.03 0.60 12.87
C GLU A 203 21.06 -0.22 12.00
N ILE A 204 21.26 -1.53 11.90
CA ILE A 204 20.41 -2.43 11.14
C ILE A 204 19.02 -2.54 11.78
N LYS A 205 18.94 -2.63 13.10
CA LYS A 205 17.66 -2.64 13.82
C LYS A 205 16.83 -1.39 13.56
N GLU A 206 17.48 -0.23 13.47
CA GLU A 206 16.80 1.04 13.17
C GLU A 206 16.31 1.11 11.71
N ILE A 207 17.13 0.68 10.74
CA ILE A 207 16.80 0.72 9.32
C ILE A 207 15.65 -0.25 9.00
N TYR A 208 15.68 -1.46 9.57
CA TYR A 208 14.72 -2.52 9.30
C TYR A 208 13.59 -2.62 10.32
N THR A 209 13.23 -1.48 10.96
CA THR A 209 12.06 -1.40 11.85
C THR A 209 10.78 -1.77 11.10
N THR A 210 10.01 -2.72 11.64
CA THR A 210 8.78 -3.21 11.04
C THR A 210 7.54 -2.39 11.45
N ALA A 211 6.44 -2.51 10.71
CA ALA A 211 5.23 -1.73 10.92
C ALA A 211 4.70 -1.75 12.38
N PRO A 212 4.64 -2.88 13.10
CA PRO A 212 4.19 -2.91 14.48
C PRO A 212 5.10 -2.16 15.47
N GLU A 213 6.36 -1.91 15.08
CA GLU A 213 7.38 -1.27 15.93
C GLU A 213 7.44 0.25 15.75
N ILE A 214 6.75 0.79 14.74
CA ILE A 214 6.70 2.22 14.42
C ILE A 214 5.56 2.87 15.22
N SER A 215 5.84 4.01 15.85
CA SER A 215 4.79 4.71 16.61
C SER A 215 3.67 5.24 15.73
N PRO A 216 2.42 5.35 16.24
CA PRO A 216 1.31 5.94 15.50
C PRO A 216 1.61 7.35 14.97
N GLU A 217 2.33 8.16 15.73
CA GLU A 217 2.74 9.52 15.32
C GLU A 217 3.70 9.49 14.13
N ALA A 218 4.62 8.52 14.10
CA ALA A 218 5.55 8.36 12.98
C ALA A 218 4.81 7.88 11.72
N HIS A 219 3.84 6.97 11.88
CA HIS A 219 2.95 6.55 10.79
C HIS A 219 2.16 7.72 10.20
N VAL A 220 1.48 8.50 11.04
CA VAL A 220 0.71 9.68 10.60
C VAL A 220 1.63 10.74 10.01
N GLY A 221 2.78 10.98 10.62
CA GLY A 221 3.78 11.94 10.11
C GLY A 221 4.30 11.58 8.72
N MET A 222 4.49 10.29 8.44
CA MET A 222 4.84 9.82 7.08
C MET A 222 3.69 10.04 6.10
N GLN A 223 2.46 9.68 6.48
CA GLN A 223 1.29 9.91 5.64
C GLN A 223 1.10 11.39 5.32
N ALA A 224 1.26 12.28 6.31
CA ALA A 224 1.15 13.73 6.14
C ALA A 224 2.21 14.27 5.16
N ALA A 225 3.46 13.78 5.26
CA ALA A 225 4.54 14.17 4.36
C ALA A 225 4.23 13.86 2.88
N PHE A 226 3.58 12.74 2.61
CA PHE A 226 3.10 12.41 1.27
C PHE A 226 1.84 13.19 0.88
N GLN A 227 0.90 13.39 1.84
CA GLN A 227 -0.37 14.05 1.56
C GLN A 227 -0.22 15.50 1.15
N GLU A 228 0.81 16.18 1.62
CA GLU A 228 1.12 17.58 1.24
C GLU A 228 1.23 17.76 -0.28
N HIS A 229 1.64 16.71 -1.00
CA HIS A 229 1.88 16.74 -2.44
C HIS A 229 1.01 15.74 -3.23
N CYS A 230 0.02 15.10 -2.60
CA CYS A 230 -0.86 14.11 -3.24
C CYS A 230 -2.25 14.68 -3.49
N ASP A 231 -2.75 14.53 -4.73
CA ASP A 231 -4.06 15.05 -5.11
C ASP A 231 -5.20 14.29 -4.40
N SER A 232 -5.09 12.96 -4.33
CA SER A 232 -6.09 12.08 -3.72
C SER A 232 -5.76 11.74 -2.26
N GLY A 233 -6.65 11.02 -1.58
CA GLY A 233 -6.35 10.39 -0.31
C GLY A 233 -5.23 9.37 -0.45
N ILE A 234 -4.59 9.06 0.68
CA ILE A 234 -3.49 8.12 0.78
C ILE A 234 -3.96 6.89 1.54
N SER A 235 -3.76 5.72 0.93
CA SER A 235 -3.97 4.45 1.63
C SER A 235 -2.75 4.15 2.48
N LYS A 236 -2.92 4.31 3.78
CA LYS A 236 -1.90 4.00 4.77
C LYS A 236 -2.54 3.51 6.05
N THR A 237 -2.03 2.39 6.57
CA THR A 237 -2.47 1.81 7.83
C THR A 237 -1.61 2.31 8.98
N ILE A 238 -2.27 2.73 10.06
CA ILE A 238 -1.66 3.00 11.34
C ILE A 238 -1.81 1.72 12.17
N ASN A 239 -0.72 1.03 12.41
CA ASN A 239 -0.72 -0.23 13.13
C ASN A 239 -0.59 0.04 14.64
N PHE A 240 -1.54 -0.47 15.41
CA PHE A 240 -1.54 -0.42 16.87
C PHE A 240 -1.26 -1.80 17.45
N ALA A 241 -0.57 -1.81 18.58
CA ALA A 241 -0.44 -3.00 19.41
C ALA A 241 -1.80 -3.41 20.01
N ASN A 242 -1.89 -4.65 20.50
CA ASN A 242 -3.15 -5.20 21.04
C ASN A 242 -3.65 -4.45 22.29
N ASP A 243 -2.76 -3.86 23.07
CA ASP A 243 -3.05 -3.10 24.30
C ASP A 243 -3.40 -1.63 24.04
N ALA A 244 -3.39 -1.16 22.78
CA ALA A 244 -3.75 0.20 22.45
C ALA A 244 -5.17 0.56 22.91
N THR A 245 -5.31 1.74 23.47
CA THR A 245 -6.53 2.26 24.05
C THR A 245 -7.39 3.04 23.04
N ILE A 246 -8.63 3.34 23.39
CA ILE A 246 -9.51 4.24 22.62
C ILE A 246 -8.89 5.64 22.52
N GLU A 247 -8.22 6.11 23.58
CA GLU A 247 -7.57 7.43 23.60
C GLU A 247 -6.39 7.51 22.63
N ASP A 248 -5.61 6.43 22.48
CA ASP A 248 -4.52 6.36 21.48
C ASP A 248 -5.08 6.48 20.07
N VAL A 249 -6.18 5.80 19.77
CA VAL A 249 -6.87 5.89 18.49
C VAL A 249 -7.43 7.30 18.27
N TYR A 250 -8.12 7.88 19.26
CA TYR A 250 -8.65 9.24 19.19
C TYR A 250 -7.56 10.27 18.91
N THR A 251 -6.47 10.20 19.68
CA THR A 251 -5.32 11.10 19.53
C THR A 251 -4.72 11.00 18.12
N THR A 252 -4.65 9.79 17.58
CA THR A 252 -4.14 9.53 16.22
C THR A 252 -5.05 10.10 15.14
N TYR A 253 -6.38 9.97 15.25
CA TYR A 253 -7.34 10.62 14.35
C TYR A 253 -7.22 12.13 14.40
N MET A 254 -7.10 12.71 15.61
CA MET A 254 -6.90 14.15 15.78
C MET A 254 -5.59 14.65 15.18
N LEU A 255 -4.52 13.85 15.27
CA LEU A 255 -3.25 14.18 14.65
C LEU A 255 -3.36 14.16 13.12
N ALA A 256 -3.99 13.14 12.54
CA ALA A 256 -4.22 13.06 11.10
C ALA A 256 -5.04 14.26 10.58
N TRP A 257 -6.08 14.66 11.31
CA TRP A 257 -6.85 15.86 10.99
C TRP A 257 -6.01 17.14 11.06
N LYS A 258 -5.25 17.33 12.14
CA LYS A 258 -4.37 18.50 12.33
C LYS A 258 -3.29 18.61 11.25
N THR A 259 -2.78 17.46 10.78
CA THR A 259 -1.77 17.38 9.70
C THR A 259 -2.38 17.37 8.30
N LYS A 260 -3.71 17.57 8.18
CA LYS A 260 -4.45 17.67 6.91
C LYS A 260 -4.40 16.40 6.06
N CYS A 261 -4.28 15.22 6.67
CA CYS A 261 -4.49 13.96 5.97
C CYS A 261 -5.95 13.87 5.49
N LYS A 262 -6.17 13.47 4.24
CA LYS A 262 -7.52 13.34 3.64
C LYS A 262 -8.26 12.07 4.08
N GLY A 263 -7.59 11.14 4.71
CA GLY A 263 -8.13 9.92 5.26
C GLY A 263 -7.16 9.30 6.25
N ILE A 264 -7.63 8.30 6.99
CA ILE A 264 -6.81 7.53 7.93
C ILE A 264 -7.40 6.12 8.03
N THR A 265 -6.56 5.12 8.10
CA THR A 265 -6.94 3.74 8.38
C THR A 265 -6.18 3.28 9.62
N VAL A 266 -6.87 2.70 10.59
CA VAL A 266 -6.28 2.15 11.80
C VAL A 266 -6.50 0.64 11.84
N TYR A 267 -5.52 -0.09 12.32
CA TYR A 267 -5.59 -1.51 12.60
C TYR A 267 -4.96 -1.82 13.95
N ARG A 268 -5.73 -2.39 14.87
CA ARG A 268 -5.22 -2.87 16.16
C ARG A 268 -5.02 -4.39 16.10
N ALA A 269 -3.83 -4.86 16.45
CA ALA A 269 -3.52 -6.28 16.47
C ALA A 269 -4.56 -7.07 17.28
N GLY A 270 -5.01 -8.20 16.74
CA GLY A 270 -6.02 -9.05 17.38
C GLY A 270 -7.46 -8.53 17.32
N SER A 271 -7.76 -7.48 16.53
CA SER A 271 -9.13 -6.95 16.39
C SER A 271 -9.99 -7.73 15.37
N ARG A 272 -9.42 -8.68 14.65
CA ARG A 272 -10.12 -9.56 13.69
C ARG A 272 -9.86 -11.02 14.02
N ASP A 273 -10.86 -11.87 13.84
CA ASP A 273 -10.75 -13.33 14.03
C ASP A 273 -9.81 -13.99 13.02
N LYS A 274 -9.74 -13.43 11.78
CA LYS A 274 -8.80 -13.84 10.74
C LYS A 274 -7.93 -12.65 10.37
N GLU A 275 -6.67 -12.68 10.75
CA GLU A 275 -5.68 -11.69 10.33
C GLU A 275 -5.18 -12.04 8.92
N VAL A 276 -5.11 -11.05 8.02
CA VAL A 276 -4.68 -11.26 6.62
C VAL A 276 -3.18 -11.53 6.52
N LEU A 277 -2.40 -10.96 7.45
CA LEU A 277 -0.97 -11.20 7.58
C LEU A 277 -0.72 -11.66 9.02
N VAL A 278 -0.35 -12.92 9.19
CA VAL A 278 -0.02 -13.53 10.48
C VAL A 278 1.43 -13.98 10.47
N THR A 279 2.11 -13.83 11.60
CA THR A 279 3.36 -14.51 11.86
C THR A 279 3.05 -15.98 12.19
N ALA A 280 3.98 -16.88 11.91
CA ALA A 280 3.76 -18.33 11.96
C ALA A 280 3.27 -18.83 13.33
N HIS A 281 3.71 -18.24 14.44
CA HIS A 281 3.25 -18.60 15.79
C HIS A 281 1.74 -18.42 16.00
N LYS A 282 1.12 -17.42 15.35
CA LYS A 282 -0.34 -17.24 15.42
C LYS A 282 -1.12 -18.17 14.50
N ALA A 283 -0.47 -18.72 13.46
CA ALA A 283 -1.09 -19.67 12.55
C ALA A 283 -1.25 -21.05 13.22
N GLU A 284 -0.29 -21.49 14.04
CA GLU A 284 -0.34 -22.79 14.72
C GLU A 284 -1.38 -22.87 15.84
N GLU A 285 -1.76 -21.76 16.48
CA GLU A 285 -2.79 -21.76 17.53
C GLU A 285 -4.24 -21.85 16.99
N LYS A 286 -4.46 -21.75 15.67
CA LYS A 286 -5.78 -21.71 15.04
C LYS A 286 -6.01 -22.79 13.96
N ASP A 287 -5.10 -23.76 13.81
CA ASP A 287 -5.33 -24.88 12.89
C ASP A 287 -6.35 -25.87 13.49
N THR A 288 -7.62 -25.52 13.37
CA THR A 288 -8.67 -26.53 13.18
C THR A 288 -8.70 -26.90 11.68
N PRO A 289 -8.89 -28.19 11.33
CA PRO A 289 -8.69 -28.70 9.95
C PRO A 289 -9.64 -28.18 8.87
N GLU A 290 -10.42 -27.13 9.11
CA GLU A 290 -11.48 -26.64 8.19
C GLU A 290 -11.09 -25.39 7.38
N ALA A 291 -9.85 -24.88 7.45
CA ALA A 291 -9.48 -23.61 6.80
C ALA A 291 -8.59 -23.75 5.55
N GLN A 292 -8.61 -24.90 4.88
CA GLN A 292 -8.00 -25.07 3.55
C GLN A 292 -9.10 -25.14 2.48
N LEU A 293 -9.72 -24.01 2.16
CA LEU A 293 -10.49 -23.88 0.94
C LEU A 293 -9.89 -22.76 0.08
N SER A 294 -9.60 -23.16 -1.12
CA SER A 294 -8.91 -22.45 -2.20
C SER A 294 -9.46 -21.04 -2.45
N LEU A 295 -8.59 -20.16 -2.89
CA LEU A 295 -8.93 -18.81 -3.40
C LEU A 295 -9.80 -18.85 -4.68
N PHE A 296 -10.25 -20.02 -5.12
CA PHE A 296 -10.94 -20.25 -6.39
C PHE A 296 -12.15 -21.18 -6.33
N ASP A 297 -12.58 -21.61 -5.14
CA ASP A 297 -13.85 -22.33 -5.03
C ASP A 297 -14.96 -21.34 -4.70
N ASP A 298 -15.72 -20.94 -5.72
CA ASP A 298 -17.04 -20.35 -5.58
C ASP A 298 -17.97 -21.37 -4.93
N VAL A 299 -17.90 -21.49 -3.59
CA VAL A 299 -18.96 -22.17 -2.84
C VAL A 299 -20.06 -21.14 -2.67
N GLU A 300 -21.12 -21.28 -3.43
CA GLU A 300 -22.39 -20.61 -3.18
C GLU A 300 -22.93 -21.09 -1.82
N ASP A 301 -22.54 -20.40 -0.73
CA ASP A 301 -23.23 -20.53 0.54
C ASP A 301 -24.62 -19.89 0.39
N THR A 302 -25.62 -20.70 0.04
CA THR A 302 -27.04 -20.31 0.09
C THR A 302 -27.43 -20.19 1.55
N LEU A 303 -27.75 -18.99 2.01
CA LEU A 303 -28.26 -18.75 3.35
C LEU A 303 -29.71 -19.24 3.42
N GLU A 304 -29.99 -20.16 4.33
CA GLU A 304 -31.37 -20.60 4.64
C GLU A 304 -31.99 -19.55 5.61
N GLY A 305 -32.87 -18.71 5.08
CA GLY A 305 -33.63 -17.72 5.83
C GLY A 305 -34.87 -17.24 5.05
N GLU A 306 -35.86 -16.72 5.75
CA GLU A 306 -36.99 -16.06 5.09
C GLU A 306 -36.59 -14.65 4.72
N TYR A 307 -36.42 -14.39 3.43
CA TYR A 307 -36.08 -13.06 2.88
C TYR A 307 -37.27 -12.53 2.06
N ASP A 308 -37.80 -11.37 2.47
CA ASP A 308 -38.98 -10.75 1.83
C ASP A 308 -38.60 -9.90 0.59
N CYS A 309 -37.37 -10.02 0.06
CA CYS A 309 -36.92 -9.19 -1.05
C CYS A 309 -37.56 -9.58 -2.40
N CYS A 310 -37.96 -10.83 -2.61
CA CYS A 310 -38.71 -11.31 -3.76
C CYS A 310 -39.25 -12.76 -3.54
N THR A 311 -40.21 -13.18 -4.38
CA THR A 311 -40.92 -14.45 -4.23
C THR A 311 -40.06 -15.71 -4.40
N THR A 312 -38.85 -15.58 -4.93
CA THR A 312 -37.92 -16.71 -5.16
C THR A 312 -36.48 -16.26 -4.75
N ALA A 313 -36.36 -15.77 -3.53
CA ALA A 313 -35.07 -15.26 -3.05
C ALA A 313 -34.00 -16.36 -2.97
N VAL A 314 -32.90 -16.20 -3.66
CA VAL A 314 -31.67 -16.96 -3.48
C VAL A 314 -30.62 -16.00 -2.95
N VAL A 315 -30.37 -16.05 -1.65
CA VAL A 315 -29.45 -15.12 -0.98
C VAL A 315 -28.10 -15.80 -0.78
N VAL A 316 -27.05 -15.09 -1.13
CA VAL A 316 -25.65 -15.52 -0.97
C VAL A 316 -24.83 -14.42 -0.30
N MET A 317 -23.73 -14.81 0.35
CA MET A 317 -22.78 -13.84 0.90
C MET A 317 -21.78 -13.41 -0.18
N GLU A 318 -21.83 -12.15 -0.60
CA GLU A 318 -20.87 -11.56 -1.54
C GLU A 318 -20.13 -10.38 -0.89
N SER A 319 -18.82 -10.47 -0.83
CA SER A 319 -17.98 -9.39 -0.28
C SER A 319 -18.36 -8.95 1.15
N GLY A 320 -18.92 -9.86 1.95
CA GLY A 320 -19.38 -9.58 3.32
C GLY A 320 -20.81 -9.04 3.41
N CYS A 321 -21.56 -9.00 2.31
CA CYS A 321 -22.96 -8.56 2.27
C CYS A 321 -23.87 -9.70 1.85
N GLU A 322 -25.09 -9.76 2.44
CA GLU A 322 -26.15 -10.66 1.95
C GLU A 322 -26.72 -10.11 0.65
N THR A 323 -26.62 -10.86 -0.44
CA THR A 323 -27.08 -10.42 -1.76
C THR A 323 -28.03 -11.43 -2.37
N CYS A 324 -29.21 -10.98 -2.80
CA CYS A 324 -30.15 -11.83 -3.51
C CYS A 324 -29.82 -11.93 -5.00
N LYS A 325 -29.44 -13.12 -5.47
CA LYS A 325 -29.15 -13.36 -6.90
C LYS A 325 -30.34 -13.18 -7.83
N THR A 326 -31.57 -13.30 -7.29
CA THR A 326 -32.81 -13.20 -8.11
C THR A 326 -33.19 -11.76 -8.41
N CYS A 327 -33.13 -10.85 -7.43
CA CYS A 327 -33.61 -9.46 -7.60
C CYS A 327 -32.51 -8.40 -7.42
N GLY A 328 -31.28 -8.79 -7.02
CA GLY A 328 -30.17 -7.87 -6.79
C GLY A 328 -30.24 -7.11 -5.47
N TRP A 329 -31.19 -7.44 -4.58
CA TRP A 329 -31.26 -6.85 -3.24
C TRP A 329 -29.97 -7.20 -2.45
N SER A 330 -29.44 -6.24 -1.70
CA SER A 330 -28.27 -6.45 -0.86
C SER A 330 -28.40 -5.73 0.48
N ALA A 331 -27.98 -6.41 1.55
CA ALA A 331 -27.86 -5.86 2.90
C ALA A 331 -26.42 -6.09 3.43
N CYS A 332 -25.78 -5.02 3.83
CA CYS A 332 -24.44 -5.04 4.41
C CYS A 332 -24.45 -4.72 5.90
#